data_2d985bb1bcb128157a2507a32d2a093c
#
_entry.id   2d985bb1bcb128157a2507a32d2a093c
#
_cell.length_a   1.000
_cell.length_b   1.000
_cell.length_c   1.000
_cell.angle_alpha   90.00
_cell.angle_beta   90.00
_cell.angle_gamma   90.00
#
_symmetry.space_group_name_H-M   'P 1'
#
loop_
_entity.id
_entity.type
_entity.pdbx_description
1 polymer ?
#
loop_
_entity_poly.entity_id
_entity_poly.type
_entity_poly.pdbx_seq_one_letter_code
_entity_poly.pdbx_strand_id
1 'polypeptide(L)'
;MYAFIEGEVCEKANGSLILLAGGVGFQLNCSNNTLMAAPALGEKMRCHTFLSVREDAMELFGFATREEKELFLQLTSVSGIGPKTALGLLGSMPLRDLNLAILLGDVNALSRAPGIGKKTAQRIALELKDKVSQASVSAAADSGIPAAAAVSFVNNDSASEAVEALIALGYSSTEARNAVSQVRDQADTPEDLIRLALRSMAGM
;
A
#
# COMPACT_ATOMS: atom_id res chain seq x y z
N MET A 1 -14.75 -19.60 -9.10
CA MET A 1 -13.67 -18.78 -8.49
C MET A 1 -14.28 -18.00 -7.32
N TYR A 2 -13.63 -17.98 -6.17
CA TYR A 2 -14.15 -17.28 -4.99
C TYR A 2 -13.72 -15.82 -5.03
N ALA A 3 -14.65 -14.88 -5.01
CA ALA A 3 -14.35 -13.43 -4.98
C ALA A 3 -14.03 -12.96 -3.56
N PHE A 4 -14.82 -13.44 -2.61
CA PHE A 4 -14.66 -13.26 -1.16
C PHE A 4 -15.33 -14.42 -0.43
N ILE A 5 -14.97 -14.61 0.84
CA ILE A 5 -15.64 -15.49 1.78
C ILE A 5 -16.03 -14.66 2.99
N GLU A 6 -17.30 -14.76 3.39
CA GLU A 6 -17.81 -14.15 4.60
C GLU A 6 -18.23 -15.27 5.57
N GLY A 7 -17.63 -15.26 6.74
CA GLY A 7 -17.85 -16.30 7.74
C GLY A 7 -17.38 -15.88 9.12
N GLU A 8 -17.56 -16.77 10.07
CA GLU A 8 -17.11 -16.64 11.45
C GLU A 8 -15.63 -17.02 11.56
N VAL A 9 -14.84 -16.24 12.27
CA VAL A 9 -13.43 -16.54 12.54
C VAL A 9 -13.33 -17.67 13.56
N CYS A 10 -12.92 -18.87 13.12
CA CYS A 10 -12.78 -20.03 13.97
C CYS A 10 -11.36 -20.18 14.54
N GLU A 11 -10.35 -19.85 13.75
CA GLU A 11 -8.96 -20.03 14.15
C GLU A 11 -8.07 -18.98 13.49
N LYS A 12 -7.06 -18.52 14.23
CA LYS A 12 -5.95 -17.69 13.73
C LYS A 12 -4.66 -18.41 14.07
N ALA A 13 -3.89 -18.75 13.04
CA ALA A 13 -2.58 -19.38 13.19
C ALA A 13 -1.52 -18.54 12.45
N ASN A 14 -0.24 -18.89 12.62
CA ASN A 14 0.84 -18.19 11.90
C ASN A 14 0.67 -18.31 10.38
N GLY A 15 0.29 -17.22 9.74
CA GLY A 15 0.11 -17.14 8.30
C GLY A 15 -1.22 -17.67 7.77
N SER A 16 -2.16 -18.11 8.62
CA SER A 16 -3.47 -18.62 8.18
C SER A 16 -4.63 -18.20 9.08
N LEU A 17 -5.81 -18.14 8.47
CA LEU A 17 -7.09 -17.84 9.09
C LEU A 17 -8.10 -18.90 8.66
N ILE A 18 -8.90 -19.43 9.60
CA ILE A 18 -10.01 -20.32 9.25
C ILE A 18 -11.33 -19.58 9.43
N LEU A 19 -12.10 -19.49 8.36
CA LEU A 19 -13.46 -18.93 8.34
C LEU A 19 -14.49 -20.04 8.17
N LEU A 20 -15.47 -20.11 9.06
CA LEU A 20 -16.64 -20.97 8.93
C LEU A 20 -17.72 -20.26 8.15
N ALA A 21 -18.00 -20.75 6.95
CA ALA A 21 -19.04 -20.23 6.08
C ALA A 21 -19.93 -21.37 5.55
N GLY A 22 -21.22 -21.30 5.84
CA GLY A 22 -22.18 -22.32 5.37
C GLY A 22 -21.88 -23.75 5.88
N GLY A 23 -21.30 -23.92 7.05
CA GLY A 23 -20.91 -25.20 7.63
C GLY A 23 -19.57 -25.75 7.10
N VAL A 24 -18.85 -24.99 6.27
CA VAL A 24 -17.53 -25.36 5.72
C VAL A 24 -16.46 -24.46 6.31
N GLY A 25 -15.39 -25.05 6.86
CA GLY A 25 -14.20 -24.33 7.31
C GLY A 25 -13.24 -24.05 6.14
N PHE A 26 -13.08 -22.80 5.78
CA PHE A 26 -12.14 -22.36 4.74
C PHE A 26 -10.83 -21.91 5.37
N GLN A 27 -9.75 -22.61 5.06
CA GLN A 27 -8.41 -22.19 5.46
C GLN A 27 -7.84 -21.20 4.41
N LEU A 28 -7.53 -20.00 4.87
CA LEU A 28 -7.00 -18.91 4.05
C LEU A 28 -5.56 -18.64 4.45
N ASN A 29 -4.63 -18.66 3.50
CA ASN A 29 -3.28 -18.13 3.71
C ASN A 29 -3.34 -16.61 3.73
N CYS A 30 -2.88 -15.98 4.81
CA CYS A 30 -3.03 -14.54 5.04
C CYS A 30 -1.70 -13.87 5.36
N SER A 31 -1.58 -12.59 5.03
CA SER A 31 -0.49 -11.75 5.51
C SER A 31 -0.66 -11.44 7.01
N ASN A 32 0.42 -11.01 7.68
CA ASN A 32 0.33 -10.51 9.05
C ASN A 32 -0.63 -9.32 9.17
N ASN A 33 -0.70 -8.44 8.18
CA ASN A 33 -1.63 -7.30 8.17
C ASN A 33 -3.09 -7.77 8.19
N THR A 34 -3.45 -8.76 7.36
CA THR A 34 -4.78 -9.38 7.38
C THR A 34 -5.07 -10.06 8.71
N LEU A 35 -4.11 -10.79 9.30
CA LEU A 35 -4.30 -11.48 10.59
C LEU A 35 -4.51 -10.49 11.74
N MET A 36 -3.81 -9.36 11.73
CA MET A 36 -3.99 -8.29 12.72
C MET A 36 -5.32 -7.56 12.56
N ALA A 37 -5.80 -7.40 11.33
CA ALA A 37 -7.11 -6.80 11.03
C ALA A 37 -8.29 -7.74 11.31
N ALA A 38 -8.05 -9.05 11.45
CA ALA A 38 -9.09 -10.03 11.71
C ALA A 38 -9.69 -9.83 13.12
N PRO A 39 -11.02 -9.82 13.27
CA PRO A 39 -11.71 -9.66 14.55
C PRO A 39 -11.50 -10.86 15.48
N ALA A 40 -12.01 -10.82 16.69
CA ALA A 40 -11.90 -11.92 17.67
C ALA A 40 -12.51 -13.23 17.13
N LEU A 41 -12.12 -14.37 17.76
CA LEU A 41 -12.72 -15.66 17.44
C LEU A 41 -14.24 -15.61 17.72
N GLY A 42 -15.03 -16.21 16.85
CA GLY A 42 -16.48 -16.20 16.90
C GLY A 42 -17.12 -14.98 16.20
N GLU A 43 -16.36 -13.96 15.84
CA GLU A 43 -16.88 -12.81 15.14
C GLU A 43 -16.85 -12.99 13.62
N LYS A 44 -17.72 -12.25 12.91
CA LYS A 44 -17.81 -12.33 11.44
C LYS A 44 -16.75 -11.47 10.77
N MET A 45 -16.17 -12.04 9.72
CA MET A 45 -15.24 -11.33 8.83
C MET A 45 -15.56 -11.66 7.37
N ARG A 46 -15.40 -10.65 6.50
CA ARG A 46 -15.34 -10.86 5.05
C ARG A 46 -13.88 -10.77 4.61
N CYS A 47 -13.37 -11.82 4.00
CA CYS A 47 -12.07 -11.86 3.37
C CYS A 47 -12.20 -11.86 1.84
N HIS A 48 -11.52 -10.96 1.16
CA HIS A 48 -11.31 -11.04 -0.27
C HIS A 48 -10.38 -12.21 -0.56
N THR A 49 -10.66 -13.01 -1.58
CA THR A 49 -9.92 -14.26 -1.77
C THR A 49 -9.31 -14.38 -3.16
N PHE A 50 -8.20 -15.10 -3.22
CA PHE A 50 -7.54 -15.55 -4.44
C PHE A 50 -7.26 -17.04 -4.34
N LEU A 51 -7.73 -17.83 -5.32
CA LEU A 51 -7.48 -19.26 -5.40
C LEU A 51 -6.31 -19.52 -6.35
N SER A 52 -5.24 -20.09 -5.85
CA SER A 52 -4.11 -20.58 -6.63
C SER A 52 -4.28 -22.06 -6.88
N VAL A 53 -4.38 -22.45 -8.14
CA VAL A 53 -4.49 -23.86 -8.55
C VAL A 53 -3.23 -24.22 -9.32
N ARG A 54 -2.54 -25.27 -8.87
CA ARG A 54 -1.37 -25.87 -9.53
C ARG A 54 -1.60 -27.36 -9.67
N GLU A 55 -0.73 -28.05 -10.36
CA GLU A 55 -0.83 -29.51 -10.55
C GLU A 55 -0.77 -30.28 -9.23
N ASP A 56 0.00 -29.80 -8.26
CA ASP A 56 0.30 -30.44 -6.98
C ASP A 56 -0.40 -29.78 -5.77
N ALA A 57 -1.03 -28.60 -5.93
CA ALA A 57 -1.61 -27.87 -4.83
C ALA A 57 -2.77 -26.96 -5.23
N MET A 58 -3.75 -26.86 -4.34
CA MET A 58 -4.82 -25.86 -4.38
C MET A 58 -4.78 -25.05 -3.09
N GLU A 59 -4.37 -23.79 -3.19
CA GLU A 59 -4.17 -22.91 -2.04
C GLU A 59 -5.11 -21.69 -2.15
N LEU A 60 -5.79 -21.39 -1.04
CA LEU A 60 -6.66 -20.23 -0.95
C LEU A 60 -5.96 -19.13 -0.13
N PHE A 61 -5.93 -17.93 -0.67
CA PHE A 61 -5.33 -16.74 -0.07
C PHE A 61 -6.43 -15.78 0.34
N GLY A 62 -6.30 -15.16 1.52
CA GLY A 62 -7.27 -14.24 2.09
C GLY A 62 -6.66 -12.88 2.43
N PHE A 63 -7.44 -11.83 2.18
CA PHE A 63 -7.04 -10.42 2.36
C PHE A 63 -8.15 -9.66 3.08
N ALA A 64 -7.79 -8.82 4.04
CA ALA A 64 -8.76 -8.01 4.77
C ALA A 64 -9.40 -6.94 3.88
N THR A 65 -8.64 -6.39 2.92
CA THR A 65 -9.11 -5.35 2.02
C THR A 65 -8.93 -5.74 0.55
N ARG A 66 -9.66 -5.06 -0.32
CA ARG A 66 -9.56 -5.24 -1.76
C ARG A 66 -8.21 -4.73 -2.29
N GLU A 67 -7.73 -3.65 -1.74
CA GLU A 67 -6.45 -3.02 -2.10
C GLU A 67 -5.29 -3.97 -1.79
N GLU A 68 -5.32 -4.65 -0.65
CA GLU A 68 -4.31 -5.67 -0.29
C GLU A 68 -4.30 -6.82 -1.30
N LYS A 69 -5.48 -7.30 -1.70
CA LYS A 69 -5.61 -8.34 -2.74
C LYS A 69 -5.07 -7.85 -4.08
N GLU A 70 -5.38 -6.63 -4.50
CA GLU A 70 -4.92 -6.05 -5.75
C GLU A 70 -3.39 -5.94 -5.77
N LEU A 71 -2.79 -5.44 -4.70
CA LEU A 71 -1.33 -5.39 -4.58
C LEU A 71 -0.70 -6.80 -4.57
N PHE A 72 -1.33 -7.79 -3.93
CA PHE A 72 -0.89 -9.19 -4.01
C PHE A 72 -0.85 -9.70 -5.46
N LEU A 73 -1.88 -9.43 -6.24
CA LEU A 73 -1.94 -9.84 -7.65
C LEU A 73 -0.87 -9.13 -8.48
N GLN A 74 -0.61 -7.86 -8.23
CA GLN A 74 0.48 -7.12 -8.87
C GLN A 74 1.84 -7.71 -8.50
N LEU A 75 2.10 -7.96 -7.22
CA LEU A 75 3.35 -8.58 -6.75
C LEU A 75 3.59 -9.95 -7.39
N THR A 76 2.56 -10.80 -7.44
CA THR A 76 2.67 -12.14 -8.05
C THR A 76 2.84 -12.11 -9.57
N SER A 77 2.55 -10.98 -10.23
CA SER A 77 2.83 -10.80 -11.66
C SER A 77 4.31 -10.51 -11.95
N VAL A 78 5.10 -10.14 -10.93
CA VAL A 78 6.54 -9.89 -11.06
C VAL A 78 7.29 -11.22 -11.10
N SER A 79 8.10 -11.41 -12.12
CA SER A 79 8.90 -12.64 -12.27
C SER A 79 9.80 -12.91 -11.06
N GLY A 80 9.69 -14.11 -10.50
CA GLY A 80 10.44 -14.54 -9.31
C GLY A 80 9.73 -14.28 -7.99
N ILE A 81 8.49 -13.76 -8.01
CA ILE A 81 7.67 -13.58 -6.81
C ILE A 81 6.50 -14.58 -6.85
N GLY A 82 6.58 -15.59 -5.98
CA GLY A 82 5.48 -16.51 -5.75
C GLY A 82 4.49 -16.00 -4.69
N PRO A 83 3.32 -16.63 -4.57
CA PRO A 83 2.28 -16.22 -3.61
C PRO A 83 2.77 -16.10 -2.15
N LYS A 84 3.59 -17.04 -1.68
CA LYS A 84 4.14 -17.00 -0.31
C LYS A 84 5.10 -15.83 -0.09
N THR A 85 5.92 -15.51 -1.10
CA THR A 85 6.83 -14.35 -1.04
C THR A 85 6.04 -13.05 -1.07
N ALA A 86 4.98 -12.97 -1.89
CA ALA A 86 4.08 -11.82 -1.94
C ALA A 86 3.37 -11.58 -0.60
N LEU A 87 2.86 -12.64 0.06
CA LEU A 87 2.30 -12.53 1.42
C LEU A 87 3.33 -12.07 2.45
N GLY A 88 4.56 -12.58 2.36
CA GLY A 88 5.65 -12.18 3.24
C GLY A 88 5.96 -10.68 3.10
N LEU A 89 5.99 -10.17 1.87
CA LEU A 89 6.19 -8.74 1.60
C LEU A 89 5.02 -7.90 2.11
N LEU A 90 3.77 -8.28 1.82
CA LEU A 90 2.56 -7.62 2.33
C LEU A 90 2.50 -7.57 3.85
N GLY A 91 3.00 -8.61 4.53
CA GLY A 91 3.02 -8.66 5.99
C GLY A 91 4.24 -8.02 6.65
N SER A 92 5.23 -7.54 5.87
CA SER A 92 6.49 -6.99 6.40
C SER A 92 6.39 -5.53 6.84
N MET A 93 5.41 -4.80 6.31
CA MET A 93 5.15 -3.38 6.61
C MET A 93 3.68 -3.03 6.32
N PRO A 94 3.17 -1.89 6.82
CA PRO A 94 1.84 -1.39 6.47
C PRO A 94 1.68 -1.23 4.95
N LEU A 95 0.47 -1.49 4.43
CA LEU A 95 0.17 -1.44 2.99
C LEU A 95 0.53 -0.08 2.36
N ARG A 96 0.28 1.01 3.10
CA ARG A 96 0.62 2.37 2.68
C ARG A 96 2.13 2.53 2.47
N ASP A 97 2.94 2.03 3.42
CA ASP A 97 4.40 2.17 3.37
C ASP A 97 4.98 1.30 2.26
N LEU A 98 4.38 0.14 2.00
CA LEU A 98 4.76 -0.72 0.89
C LEU A 98 4.48 -0.06 -0.47
N ASN A 99 3.31 0.54 -0.64
CA ASN A 99 2.98 1.31 -1.85
C ASN A 99 3.96 2.47 -2.05
N LEU A 100 4.28 3.20 -0.98
CA LEU A 100 5.24 4.30 -1.02
C LEU A 100 6.65 3.82 -1.38
N ALA A 101 7.11 2.71 -0.80
CA ALA A 101 8.41 2.11 -1.12
C ALA A 101 8.50 1.71 -2.60
N ILE A 102 7.42 1.18 -3.19
CA ILE A 102 7.34 0.84 -4.61
C ILE A 102 7.40 2.12 -5.46
N LEU A 103 6.60 3.14 -5.14
CA LEU A 103 6.55 4.41 -5.88
C LEU A 103 7.89 5.16 -5.87
N LEU A 104 8.55 5.20 -4.71
CA LEU A 104 9.85 5.85 -4.53
C LEU A 104 11.03 4.99 -5.03
N GLY A 105 10.80 3.71 -5.34
CA GLY A 105 11.86 2.78 -5.73
C GLY A 105 12.81 2.46 -4.58
N ASP A 106 12.32 2.43 -3.33
CA ASP A 106 13.14 2.12 -2.16
C ASP A 106 13.47 0.62 -2.09
N VAL A 107 14.52 0.25 -2.83
CA VAL A 107 15.03 -1.12 -2.88
C VAL A 107 15.45 -1.64 -1.50
N ASN A 108 15.94 -0.75 -0.61
CA ASN A 108 16.38 -1.17 0.72
C ASN A 108 15.19 -1.55 1.60
N ALA A 109 14.12 -0.77 1.59
CA ALA A 109 12.89 -1.10 2.32
C ALA A 109 12.29 -2.42 1.79
N LEU A 110 12.14 -2.57 0.49
CA LEU A 110 11.59 -3.77 -0.14
C LEU A 110 12.43 -5.03 0.13
N SER A 111 13.76 -4.91 0.16
CA SER A 111 14.65 -6.05 0.39
C SER A 111 14.73 -6.54 1.84
N ARG A 112 14.07 -5.85 2.79
CA ARG A 112 13.95 -6.32 4.19
C ARG A 112 12.95 -7.46 4.34
N ALA A 113 12.03 -7.61 3.39
CA ALA A 113 11.05 -8.68 3.43
C ALA A 113 11.69 -10.05 3.20
N PRO A 114 11.24 -11.10 3.91
CA PRO A 114 11.76 -12.45 3.75
C PRO A 114 11.64 -12.95 2.31
N GLY A 115 12.71 -13.50 1.77
CA GLY A 115 12.74 -14.04 0.41
C GLY A 115 12.88 -13.00 -0.71
N ILE A 116 13.08 -11.72 -0.38
CA ILE A 116 13.29 -10.66 -1.36
C ILE A 116 14.73 -10.15 -1.31
N GLY A 117 15.51 -10.52 -2.33
CA GLY A 117 16.86 -9.98 -2.53
C GLY A 117 16.84 -8.63 -3.27
N LYS A 118 17.98 -7.94 -3.28
CA LYS A 118 18.14 -6.63 -3.96
C LYS A 118 17.66 -6.64 -5.42
N LYS A 119 18.00 -7.71 -6.18
CA LYS A 119 17.57 -7.84 -7.59
C LYS A 119 16.05 -7.93 -7.73
N THR A 120 15.40 -8.69 -6.86
CA THR A 120 13.94 -8.83 -6.85
C THR A 120 13.29 -7.51 -6.42
N ALA A 121 13.82 -6.83 -5.40
CA ALA A 121 13.35 -5.53 -4.96
C ALA A 121 13.44 -4.45 -6.06
N GLN A 122 14.55 -4.41 -6.82
CA GLN A 122 14.69 -3.52 -7.98
C GLN A 122 13.66 -3.82 -9.06
N ARG A 123 13.38 -5.10 -9.33
CA ARG A 123 12.36 -5.51 -10.30
C ARG A 123 10.96 -5.11 -9.85
N ILE A 124 10.61 -5.32 -8.58
CA ILE A 124 9.34 -4.85 -8.00
C ILE A 124 9.17 -3.35 -8.24
N ALA A 125 10.17 -2.55 -7.85
CA ALA A 125 10.13 -1.10 -8.00
C ALA A 125 9.95 -0.68 -9.47
N LEU A 126 10.65 -1.34 -10.40
CA LEU A 126 10.59 -1.00 -11.83
C LEU A 126 9.23 -1.40 -12.46
N GLU A 127 8.77 -2.64 -12.21
CA GLU A 127 7.59 -3.19 -12.88
C GLU A 127 6.26 -2.70 -12.27
N LEU A 128 6.24 -2.32 -10.99
CA LEU A 128 5.01 -1.95 -10.30
C LEU A 128 4.82 -0.45 -10.08
N LYS A 129 5.84 0.38 -10.26
CA LYS A 129 5.75 1.83 -10.06
C LYS A 129 4.55 2.45 -10.78
N ASP A 130 4.40 2.16 -12.07
CA ASP A 130 3.32 2.72 -12.89
C ASP A 130 1.95 2.11 -12.55
N LYS A 131 1.90 0.82 -12.21
CA LYS A 131 0.66 0.12 -11.86
C LYS A 131 0.09 0.61 -10.52
N VAL A 132 0.95 0.82 -9.53
CA VAL A 132 0.56 1.34 -8.20
C VAL A 132 0.09 2.78 -8.32
N SER A 133 0.74 3.61 -9.15
CA SER A 133 0.29 4.98 -9.43
C SER A 133 -1.11 5.01 -10.04
N GLN A 134 -1.41 4.14 -11.00
CA GLN A 134 -2.72 4.06 -11.65
C GLN A 134 -3.82 3.52 -10.70
N ALA A 135 -3.50 2.53 -9.85
CA ALA A 135 -4.43 1.99 -8.88
C ALA A 135 -4.86 3.03 -7.83
N SER A 136 -3.94 3.89 -7.41
CA SER A 136 -4.22 5.00 -6.49
C SER A 136 -5.20 6.02 -7.10
N VAL A 137 -5.08 6.29 -8.40
CA VAL A 137 -5.98 7.19 -9.14
C VAL A 137 -7.37 6.57 -9.35
N SER A 138 -7.46 5.26 -9.64
CA SER A 138 -8.75 4.60 -9.88
C SER A 138 -9.55 4.36 -8.59
N ALA A 139 -8.90 4.09 -7.47
CA ALA A 139 -9.57 3.94 -6.18
C ALA A 139 -10.25 5.25 -5.71
N ALA A 140 -9.67 6.39 -6.08
CA ALA A 140 -10.27 7.70 -5.81
C ALA A 140 -11.46 8.01 -6.73
N ALA A 141 -11.45 7.55 -7.98
CA ALA A 141 -12.56 7.73 -8.93
C ALA A 141 -13.83 6.95 -8.52
N ASP A 142 -13.65 5.75 -7.94
CA ASP A 142 -14.76 4.92 -7.44
C ASP A 142 -15.43 5.49 -6.16
N SER A 143 -14.71 6.36 -5.45
CA SER A 143 -15.20 7.05 -4.24
C SER A 143 -15.97 8.35 -4.55
N GLY A 144 -16.18 8.70 -5.82
CA GLY A 144 -16.89 9.91 -6.24
C GLY A 144 -16.17 11.22 -5.93
N ILE A 145 -14.87 11.17 -5.66
CA ILE A 145 -14.00 12.31 -5.40
C ILE A 145 -13.35 12.74 -6.73
N PRO A 146 -13.37 14.03 -7.11
CA PRO A 146 -12.72 14.50 -8.33
C PRO A 146 -11.23 14.08 -8.38
N ALA A 147 -10.76 13.65 -9.55
CA ALA A 147 -9.39 13.14 -9.75
C ALA A 147 -8.28 14.10 -9.26
N ALA A 148 -8.57 15.40 -9.19
CA ALA A 148 -7.68 16.41 -8.61
C ALA A 148 -7.48 16.28 -7.08
N ALA A 149 -8.44 15.63 -6.37
CA ALA A 149 -8.35 15.39 -4.93
C ALA A 149 -7.65 14.04 -4.60
N ALA A 150 -7.55 13.14 -5.56
CA ALA A 150 -7.00 11.79 -5.37
C ALA A 150 -5.49 11.77 -5.13
N VAL A 151 -4.77 12.77 -5.65
CA VAL A 151 -3.33 12.95 -5.44
C VAL A 151 -3.04 13.40 -4.00
N SER A 152 -4.05 14.00 -3.32
CA SER A 152 -3.92 14.55 -1.97
C SER A 152 -4.00 13.52 -0.83
N PHE A 153 -4.46 12.27 -1.09
CA PHE A 153 -4.59 11.24 -0.04
C PHE A 153 -3.29 10.47 0.26
N VAL A 154 -2.23 10.68 -0.51
CA VAL A 154 -0.91 10.05 -0.25
C VAL A 154 -0.12 10.80 0.83
N ASN A 155 -0.40 12.08 1.04
CA ASN A 155 0.23 12.90 2.08
C ASN A 155 -0.78 13.92 2.62
N ASN A 156 -1.44 13.61 3.71
CA ASN A 156 -2.21 14.57 4.49
C ASN A 156 -1.28 15.42 5.37
N ASP A 157 -0.16 15.88 4.80
CA ASP A 157 0.77 16.80 5.42
C ASP A 157 0.81 18.06 4.57
N SER A 158 0.29 19.17 5.10
CA SER A 158 0.28 20.51 4.47
C SER A 158 1.65 20.88 3.88
N ALA A 159 2.73 20.33 4.45
CA ALA A 159 4.08 20.51 3.97
C ALA A 159 4.33 19.84 2.60
N SER A 160 3.78 18.66 2.34
CA SER A 160 3.95 17.97 1.06
C SER A 160 3.22 18.70 -0.07
N GLU A 161 2.02 19.20 0.19
CA GLU A 161 1.24 20.01 -0.76
C GLU A 161 1.95 21.33 -1.08
N ALA A 162 2.55 21.96 -0.06
CA ALA A 162 3.35 23.16 -0.25
C ALA A 162 4.61 22.91 -1.12
N VAL A 163 5.28 21.77 -0.95
CA VAL A 163 6.44 21.38 -1.79
C VAL A 163 6.03 21.19 -3.25
N GLU A 164 4.91 20.48 -3.50
CA GLU A 164 4.42 20.26 -4.86
C GLU A 164 4.04 21.56 -5.56
N ALA A 165 3.40 22.49 -4.85
CA ALA A 165 3.06 23.80 -5.37
C ALA A 165 4.31 24.62 -5.73
N LEU A 166 5.37 24.59 -4.91
CA LEU A 166 6.63 25.27 -5.22
C LEU A 166 7.34 24.66 -6.42
N ILE A 167 7.28 23.35 -6.62
CA ILE A 167 7.81 22.68 -7.80
C ILE A 167 7.01 23.10 -9.04
N ALA A 168 5.69 23.21 -8.96
CA ALA A 168 4.83 23.69 -10.03
C ALA A 168 5.13 25.17 -10.41
N LEU A 169 5.59 25.98 -9.45
CA LEU A 169 6.06 27.36 -9.66
C LEU A 169 7.49 27.43 -10.26
N GLY A 170 8.14 26.28 -10.50
CA GLY A 170 9.43 26.21 -11.18
C GLY A 170 10.66 26.06 -10.27
N TYR A 171 10.49 25.90 -8.97
CA TYR A 171 11.59 25.61 -8.04
C TYR A 171 12.03 24.15 -8.15
N SER A 172 13.32 23.87 -7.90
CA SER A 172 13.78 22.49 -7.85
C SER A 172 13.21 21.75 -6.63
N SER A 173 13.06 20.43 -6.74
CA SER A 173 12.55 19.58 -5.64
C SER A 173 13.37 19.72 -4.35
N THR A 174 14.67 19.98 -4.46
CA THR A 174 15.56 20.18 -3.31
C THR A 174 15.34 21.53 -2.64
N GLU A 175 15.22 22.59 -3.42
CA GLU A 175 14.94 23.95 -2.92
C GLU A 175 13.58 24.03 -2.24
N ALA A 176 12.54 23.47 -2.91
CA ALA A 176 11.17 23.42 -2.37
C ALA A 176 11.10 22.71 -1.03
N ARG A 177 11.71 21.52 -0.92
CA ARG A 177 11.76 20.77 0.36
C ARG A 177 12.51 21.49 1.46
N ASN A 178 13.66 22.09 1.15
CA ASN A 178 14.44 22.83 2.13
C ASN A 178 13.68 24.06 2.64
N ALA A 179 13.06 24.82 1.75
CA ALA A 179 12.29 26.01 2.11
C ALA A 179 11.07 25.66 2.98
N VAL A 180 10.29 24.63 2.61
CA VAL A 180 9.13 24.19 3.41
C VAL A 180 9.57 23.60 4.75
N SER A 181 10.67 22.86 4.82
CA SER A 181 11.17 22.28 6.08
C SER A 181 11.55 23.35 7.11
N GLN A 182 12.05 24.51 6.68
CA GLN A 182 12.42 25.63 7.56
C GLN A 182 11.21 26.36 8.16
N VAL A 183 10.04 26.27 7.51
CA VAL A 183 8.83 26.98 7.93
C VAL A 183 7.70 26.05 8.40
N ARG A 184 7.97 24.74 8.46
CA ARG A 184 6.96 23.72 8.74
C ARG A 184 6.22 23.94 10.06
N ASP A 185 6.93 24.38 11.11
CA ASP A 185 6.38 24.60 12.44
C ASP A 185 5.71 25.99 12.59
N GLN A 186 5.66 26.79 11.53
CA GLN A 186 5.13 28.16 11.56
C GLN A 186 3.74 28.31 10.98
N ALA A 187 3.20 27.26 10.32
CA ALA A 187 1.85 27.26 9.73
C ALA A 187 1.32 25.86 9.57
N ASP A 188 -0.02 25.73 9.68
CA ASP A 188 -0.75 24.46 9.54
C ASP A 188 -1.40 24.30 8.18
N THR A 189 -1.50 25.35 7.36
CA THR A 189 -2.12 25.31 6.03
C THR A 189 -1.09 25.32 4.91
N PRO A 190 -1.34 24.64 3.78
CA PRO A 190 -0.43 24.62 2.64
C PRO A 190 -0.16 26.02 2.08
N GLU A 191 -1.21 26.87 2.02
CA GLU A 191 -1.10 28.24 1.48
C GLU A 191 -0.17 29.11 2.33
N ASP A 192 -0.23 29.00 3.65
CA ASP A 192 0.62 29.74 4.57
C ASP A 192 2.06 29.25 4.49
N LEU A 193 2.26 27.91 4.37
CA LEU A 193 3.59 27.31 4.20
C LEU A 193 4.23 27.76 2.88
N ILE A 194 3.47 27.79 1.76
CA ILE A 194 3.97 28.28 0.48
C ILE A 194 4.40 29.74 0.61
N ARG A 195 3.56 30.58 1.20
CA ARG A 195 3.85 32.01 1.38
C ARG A 195 5.09 32.26 2.23
N LEU A 196 5.23 31.53 3.33
CA LEU A 196 6.40 31.63 4.21
C LEU A 196 7.67 31.10 3.55
N ALA A 197 7.58 29.98 2.82
CA ALA A 197 8.70 29.42 2.07
C ALA A 197 9.20 30.37 0.98
N LEU A 198 8.29 30.94 0.18
CA LEU A 198 8.62 31.94 -0.85
C LEU A 198 9.28 33.19 -0.23
N ARG A 199 8.81 33.64 0.93
CA ARG A 199 9.38 34.78 1.63
C ARG A 199 10.77 34.49 2.17
N SER A 200 11.00 33.26 2.65
CA SER A 200 12.32 32.79 3.08
C SER A 200 13.32 32.72 1.92
N MET A 201 12.87 32.27 0.74
CA MET A 201 13.70 32.17 -0.45
C MET A 201 13.97 33.53 -1.13
N ALA A 202 13.05 34.49 -1.01
CA ALA A 202 13.21 35.85 -1.56
C ALA A 202 14.05 36.77 -0.64
N GLY A 203 14.28 36.38 0.61
CA GLY A 203 15.08 37.13 1.58
C GLY A 203 16.56 36.72 1.63
N MET A 204 16.97 35.78 0.74
CA MET A 204 18.36 35.54 0.38
C MET A 204 18.72 36.35 -0.87
#